data_8413bb0ddd333cfe7fc80cf1c600da6e
#
_entry.id   8413bb0ddd333cfe7fc80cf1c600da6e
#
_cell.length_a   1.000
_cell.length_b   1.000
_cell.length_c   1.000
_cell.angle_alpha   90.00
_cell.angle_beta   90.00
_cell.angle_gamma   90.00
#
_symmetry.space_group_name_H-M   'P 1'
#
loop_
_entity.id
_entity.type
_entity.pdbx_description
1 polymer ?
#
loop_
_entity_poly.entity_id
_entity_poly.type
_entity_poly.pdbx_seq_one_letter_code
_entity_poly.pdbx_strand_id
1 'polypeptide(L)'
;MFKSKLIFLIISLFFSCSENIKTTQKPLNVVWISCEDMGPVLGSYGNDVVKTPNLDKLAAEGVRYTNAYSTVGVCAPSRFSIITGM
;
A
#
# COMPACT_ATOMS: atom_id res chain seq x y z
N MET A 1 49.61 -20.51 2.68
CA MET A 1 48.59 -21.46 2.17
C MET A 1 47.24 -21.40 2.90
N PHE A 2 47.18 -21.05 4.18
CA PHE A 2 45.93 -20.98 4.97
C PHE A 2 45.05 -19.76 4.65
N LYS A 3 45.62 -18.59 4.38
CA LYS A 3 44.90 -17.34 4.10
C LYS A 3 44.13 -17.37 2.80
N SER A 4 44.61 -18.08 1.76
CA SER A 4 43.94 -18.20 0.46
C SER A 4 42.67 -19.05 0.53
N LYS A 5 42.63 -20.11 1.33
CA LYS A 5 41.48 -20.99 1.53
C LYS A 5 40.34 -20.29 2.28
N LEU A 6 40.70 -19.38 3.22
CA LEU A 6 39.73 -18.61 4.00
C LEU A 6 39.01 -17.58 3.13
N ILE A 7 39.71 -16.96 2.18
CA ILE A 7 39.11 -16.00 1.24
C ILE A 7 38.09 -16.69 0.29
N PHE A 8 38.41 -17.88 -0.20
CA PHE A 8 37.47 -18.66 -1.03
C PHE A 8 36.21 -19.06 -0.26
N LEU A 9 36.31 -19.36 1.01
CA LEU A 9 35.19 -19.75 1.86
C LEU A 9 34.24 -18.53 2.11
N ILE A 10 34.80 -17.34 2.26
CA ILE A 10 34.02 -16.10 2.46
C ILE A 10 33.29 -15.69 1.17
N ILE A 11 33.92 -15.84 0.01
CA ILE A 11 33.32 -15.50 -1.29
C ILE A 11 32.15 -16.45 -1.62
N SER A 12 32.19 -17.72 -1.23
CA SER A 12 31.09 -18.68 -1.48
C SER A 12 29.85 -18.38 -0.65
N LEU A 13 29.96 -17.69 0.48
CA LEU A 13 28.83 -17.30 1.33
C LEU A 13 27.98 -16.14 0.75
N PHE A 14 28.55 -15.35 -0.16
CA PHE A 14 27.83 -14.25 -0.79
C PHE A 14 27.03 -14.65 -2.06
N PHE A 15 27.20 -15.89 -2.56
CA PHE A 15 26.52 -16.34 -3.78
C PHE A 15 25.20 -17.07 -3.53
N SER A 16 24.74 -17.18 -2.29
CA SER A 16 23.57 -17.98 -1.93
C SER A 16 22.37 -17.10 -1.57
N CYS A 17 21.91 -16.22 -2.47
CA CYS A 17 20.56 -15.70 -2.38
C CYS A 17 20.12 -15.10 -3.72
N SER A 18 19.64 -15.95 -4.62
CA SER A 18 18.79 -15.51 -5.74
C SER A 18 17.79 -16.63 -6.06
N GLU A 19 16.86 -16.83 -5.14
CA GLU A 19 15.63 -17.53 -5.50
C GLU A 19 14.73 -16.53 -6.24
N ASN A 20 14.75 -16.63 -7.57
CA ASN A 20 13.71 -16.04 -8.41
C ASN A 20 12.40 -16.80 -8.13
N ILE A 21 11.68 -16.39 -7.10
CA ILE A 21 10.29 -16.81 -6.91
C ILE A 21 9.48 -16.20 -8.05
N LYS A 22 9.34 -16.93 -9.14
CA LYS A 22 8.35 -16.64 -10.18
C LYS A 22 6.97 -16.93 -9.59
N THR A 23 6.44 -16.03 -8.80
CA THR A 23 5.03 -16.06 -8.43
C THR A 23 4.22 -15.74 -9.68
N THR A 24 3.68 -16.75 -10.33
CA THR A 24 2.64 -16.64 -11.37
C THR A 24 1.31 -16.20 -10.75
N GLN A 25 1.31 -15.13 -9.97
CA GLN A 25 0.06 -14.54 -9.50
C GLN A 25 -0.59 -13.80 -10.67
N LYS A 26 -1.83 -14.15 -10.95
CA LYS A 26 -2.63 -13.37 -11.89
C LYS A 26 -2.71 -11.93 -11.38
N PRO A 27 -2.58 -10.93 -12.26
CA PRO A 27 -2.73 -9.53 -11.86
C PRO A 27 -4.10 -9.34 -11.22
N LEU A 28 -4.10 -8.69 -10.05
CA LEU A 28 -5.34 -8.37 -9.33
C LEU A 28 -6.00 -7.16 -9.98
N ASN A 29 -7.33 -7.17 -10.00
CA ASN A 29 -8.10 -5.98 -10.36
C ASN A 29 -8.03 -4.99 -9.19
N VAL A 30 -7.84 -3.72 -9.50
CA VAL A 30 -7.84 -2.62 -8.52
C VAL A 30 -9.04 -1.74 -8.81
N VAL A 31 -9.86 -1.51 -7.80
CA VAL A 31 -11.00 -0.57 -7.87
C VAL A 31 -10.68 0.60 -6.94
N TRP A 32 -10.63 1.80 -7.51
CA TRP A 32 -10.45 3.05 -6.78
C TRP A 32 -11.79 3.76 -6.64
N ILE A 33 -12.23 3.97 -5.40
CA ILE A 33 -13.49 4.68 -5.10
C ILE A 33 -13.12 5.93 -4.31
N SER A 34 -13.40 7.10 -4.87
CA SER A 34 -13.16 8.39 -4.22
C SER A 34 -14.49 9.11 -3.93
N CYS A 35 -14.57 9.73 -2.78
CA CYS A 35 -15.65 10.66 -2.42
C CYS A 35 -15.16 12.10 -2.57
N GLU A 36 -16.10 13.01 -2.79
CA GLU A 36 -15.87 14.45 -2.88
C GLU A 36 -16.40 15.14 -1.62
N ASP A 37 -15.64 16.12 -1.11
CA ASP A 37 -16.00 16.97 0.03
C ASP A 37 -16.44 16.19 1.29
N MET A 38 -15.89 14.99 1.50
CA MET A 38 -16.20 14.16 2.64
C MET A 38 -15.09 14.25 3.69
N GLY A 39 -15.45 14.75 4.87
CA GLY A 39 -14.60 14.65 6.07
C GLY A 39 -14.61 13.24 6.67
N PRO A 40 -13.96 13.02 7.82
CA PRO A 40 -13.90 11.72 8.52
C PRO A 40 -15.24 11.40 9.22
N VAL A 41 -16.32 11.35 8.43
CA VAL A 41 -17.70 11.18 8.93
C VAL A 41 -18.17 9.72 8.94
N LEU A 42 -17.26 8.77 8.71
CA LEU A 42 -17.57 7.34 8.72
C LEU A 42 -17.51 6.77 10.14
N GLY A 43 -18.32 5.73 10.42
CA GLY A 43 -18.29 5.00 11.69
C GLY A 43 -16.91 4.44 12.02
N SER A 44 -16.20 3.93 11.02
CA SER A 44 -14.81 3.45 11.16
C SER A 44 -13.80 4.49 11.64
N TYR A 45 -14.12 5.79 11.54
CA TYR A 45 -13.33 6.90 12.09
C TYR A 45 -13.91 7.47 13.39
N GLY A 46 -14.88 6.78 14.01
CA GLY A 46 -15.46 7.17 15.29
C GLY A 46 -16.65 8.11 15.20
N ASN A 47 -17.28 8.24 14.03
CA ASN A 47 -18.51 9.02 13.89
C ASN A 47 -19.74 8.16 14.18
N ASP A 48 -20.50 8.51 15.20
CA ASP A 48 -21.71 7.78 15.62
C ASP A 48 -23.01 8.31 14.99
N VAL A 49 -22.96 9.46 14.36
CA VAL A 49 -24.14 10.13 13.77
C VAL A 49 -24.56 9.46 12.47
N VAL A 50 -23.60 9.15 11.61
CA VAL A 50 -23.83 8.51 10.32
C VAL A 50 -23.55 7.03 10.40
N LYS A 51 -24.51 6.20 10.03
CA LYS A 51 -24.33 4.74 10.00
C LYS A 51 -23.80 4.29 8.65
N THR A 52 -22.61 3.74 8.65
CA THR A 52 -21.87 3.30 7.44
C THR A 52 -21.45 1.83 7.51
N PRO A 53 -22.38 0.87 7.73
CA PRO A 53 -22.04 -0.51 8.10
C PRO A 53 -21.20 -1.23 7.03
N ASN A 54 -21.40 -0.97 5.75
CA ASN A 54 -20.65 -1.61 4.69
C ASN A 54 -19.19 -1.08 4.61
N LEU A 55 -19.01 0.23 4.79
CA LEU A 55 -17.68 0.85 4.82
C LEU A 55 -16.93 0.48 6.10
N ASP A 56 -17.64 0.40 7.22
CA ASP A 56 -17.08 -0.01 8.49
C ASP A 56 -16.60 -1.47 8.45
N LYS A 57 -17.38 -2.34 7.81
CA LYS A 57 -16.99 -3.73 7.56
C LYS A 57 -15.73 -3.81 6.67
N LEU A 58 -15.70 -3.07 5.58
CA LEU A 58 -14.54 -3.01 4.69
C LEU A 58 -13.29 -2.52 5.43
N ALA A 59 -13.44 -1.50 6.29
CA ALA A 59 -12.35 -0.97 7.11
C ALA A 59 -11.86 -1.98 8.15
N ALA A 60 -12.74 -2.83 8.68
CA ALA A 60 -12.38 -3.88 9.64
C ALA A 60 -11.65 -5.07 8.99
N GLU A 61 -11.95 -5.37 7.73
CA GLU A 61 -11.34 -6.45 6.96
C GLU A 61 -10.05 -6.02 6.22
N GLY A 62 -9.85 -4.71 6.06
CA GLY A 62 -8.75 -4.12 5.31
C GLY A 62 -7.77 -3.29 6.14
N VAL A 63 -7.12 -2.35 5.49
CA VAL A 63 -6.20 -1.39 6.12
C VAL A 63 -6.85 -0.01 6.15
N ARG A 64 -6.96 0.58 7.33
CA ARG A 64 -7.45 1.93 7.52
C ARG A 64 -6.27 2.88 7.80
N TYR A 65 -6.12 3.89 6.99
CA TYR A 65 -5.14 4.95 7.20
C TYR A 65 -5.73 6.05 8.09
N THR A 66 -5.03 6.42 9.14
CA THR A 66 -5.40 7.54 10.01
C THR A 66 -4.90 8.89 9.52
N ASN A 67 -3.84 8.87 8.72
CA ASN A 67 -3.22 10.04 8.12
C ASN A 67 -2.99 9.78 6.63
N ALA A 68 -3.90 10.26 5.80
CA ALA A 68 -3.78 10.22 4.35
C ALA A 68 -4.01 11.64 3.82
N TYR A 69 -3.16 12.07 2.91
CA TYR A 69 -3.16 13.43 2.38
C TYR A 69 -3.30 13.40 0.87
N SER A 70 -4.05 14.35 0.33
CA SER A 70 -4.07 14.62 -1.10
C SER A 70 -2.87 15.49 -1.50
N THR A 71 -2.54 15.50 -2.77
CA THR A 71 -1.48 16.36 -3.33
C THR A 71 -1.79 17.85 -3.14
N VAL A 72 -3.07 18.20 -3.12
CA VAL A 72 -3.55 19.57 -2.91
C VAL A 72 -4.95 19.52 -2.29
N GLY A 73 -5.27 20.47 -1.42
CA GLY A 73 -6.53 20.54 -0.68
C GLY A 73 -7.73 21.07 -1.48
N VAL A 74 -7.75 20.91 -2.81
CA VAL A 74 -8.82 21.37 -3.71
C VAL A 74 -9.20 20.22 -4.66
N CYS A 75 -10.51 20.03 -4.88
CA CYS A 75 -11.06 18.89 -5.58
C CYS A 75 -10.51 18.69 -7.01
N ALA A 76 -10.56 19.71 -7.86
CA ALA A 76 -10.18 19.59 -9.27
C ALA A 76 -8.70 19.19 -9.46
N PRO A 77 -7.71 19.87 -8.90
CA PRO A 77 -6.31 19.49 -9.08
C PRO A 77 -5.96 18.17 -8.35
N SER A 78 -6.58 17.87 -7.22
CA SER A 78 -6.39 16.58 -6.55
C SER A 78 -6.88 15.41 -7.42
N ARG A 79 -8.06 15.53 -8.01
CA ARG A 79 -8.62 14.52 -8.94
C ARG A 79 -7.79 14.41 -10.21
N PHE A 80 -7.29 15.52 -10.73
CA PHE A 80 -6.37 15.52 -11.87
C PHE A 80 -5.12 14.71 -11.57
N SER A 81 -4.49 14.91 -10.41
CA SER A 81 -3.30 14.16 -9.99
C SER A 81 -3.57 12.64 -9.90
N ILE A 82 -4.74 12.24 -9.40
CA ILE A 82 -5.13 10.81 -9.33
C ILE A 82 -5.26 10.21 -10.74
N ILE A 83 -5.89 10.92 -11.68
CA ILE A 83 -6.15 10.42 -13.03
C ILE A 83 -4.88 10.37 -13.87
N THR A 84 -4.01 11.36 -13.72
CA THR A 84 -2.80 11.51 -14.55
C THR A 84 -1.57 10.86 -13.94
N GLY A 85 -1.57 10.57 -12.64
CA GLY A 85 -0.41 10.05 -11.91
C GLY A 85 0.67 11.12 -11.67
N MET A 86 0.32 12.40 -11.75
CA MET A 86 1.25 13.55 -11.56
C MET A 86 1.02 14.25 -10.24
#